data_ca41fd3883c38d311636db1e9ac3ca25
#
_entry.id   ca41fd3883c38d311636db1e9ac3ca25
#
_cell.length_a   1.000
_cell.length_b   1.000
_cell.length_c   1.000
_cell.angle_alpha   90.00
_cell.angle_beta   90.00
_cell.angle_gamma   90.00
#
_symmetry.space_group_name_H-M   'P 1'
#
loop_
_entity.id
_entity.type
_entity.pdbx_description
1 polymer ?
#
loop_
_entity_poly.entity_id
_entity_poly.type
_entity_poly.pdbx_seq_one_letter_code
_entity_poly.pdbx_strand_id
1 'polypeptide(L)'
;MGNIIKSIYVWFILLLTIGTIHAEDLKDGFMGTKWKSDLSAITNFLKLSEKDDISYYVNPTVKYMINDITIPQVIYGAYSNKFFAVFIDIDAYEIYSQIKDYISEKYGSPKTTIKINPDRTIHTWKHHAAKIKLKLNEETGKMKLAFYYTPLSTKLNEERLEAYQEGSKRFLDKVDKERAVETLELMKF
;
A
#
# COMPACT_ATOMS: atom_id res chain seq x y z
N MET A 1 43.91 -19.25 -43.15
CA MET A 1 43.43 -17.93 -42.72
C MET A 1 41.92 -18.09 -42.45
N GLY A 2 41.54 -18.35 -41.25
CA GLY A 2 40.16 -18.56 -40.85
C GLY A 2 39.76 -17.54 -39.77
N ASN A 3 38.81 -16.63 -40.12
CA ASN A 3 38.27 -15.65 -39.20
C ASN A 3 37.20 -16.30 -38.30
N ILE A 4 37.48 -16.39 -37.00
CA ILE A 4 36.54 -16.81 -36.00
C ILE A 4 35.73 -15.57 -35.57
N ILE A 5 34.48 -15.52 -36.01
CA ILE A 5 33.51 -14.52 -35.54
C ILE A 5 33.03 -14.99 -34.16
N LYS A 6 33.47 -14.31 -33.12
CA LYS A 6 32.96 -14.51 -31.76
C LYS A 6 31.60 -13.80 -31.63
N SER A 7 30.52 -14.59 -31.63
CA SER A 7 29.16 -14.13 -31.30
C SER A 7 29.06 -13.87 -29.78
N ILE A 8 28.99 -12.60 -29.42
CA ILE A 8 28.75 -12.18 -28.04
C ILE A 8 27.22 -12.18 -27.81
N TYR A 9 26.71 -13.24 -27.16
CA TYR A 9 25.34 -13.24 -26.64
C TYR A 9 25.27 -12.36 -25.41
N VAL A 10 24.73 -11.16 -25.59
CA VAL A 10 24.35 -10.28 -24.47
C VAL A 10 23.06 -10.84 -23.86
N TRP A 11 23.17 -11.52 -22.73
CA TRP A 11 22.04 -11.91 -21.90
C TRP A 11 21.49 -10.66 -21.21
N PHE A 12 20.36 -10.17 -21.69
CA PHE A 12 19.60 -9.13 -21.03
C PHE A 12 18.83 -9.79 -19.86
N ILE A 13 19.45 -9.83 -18.67
CA ILE A 13 18.77 -10.27 -17.46
C ILE A 13 17.82 -9.15 -17.03
N LEU A 14 16.53 -9.36 -17.31
CA LEU A 14 15.45 -8.52 -16.80
C LEU A 14 15.35 -8.78 -15.28
N LEU A 15 16.02 -7.96 -14.48
CA LEU A 15 15.92 -7.99 -13.02
C LEU A 15 14.52 -7.50 -12.62
N LEU A 16 13.60 -8.44 -12.42
CA LEU A 16 12.34 -8.22 -11.69
C LEU A 16 12.72 -7.93 -10.23
N THR A 17 12.73 -6.67 -9.84
CA THR A 17 12.92 -6.28 -8.43
C THR A 17 11.67 -6.64 -7.65
N ILE A 18 11.71 -7.79 -6.95
CA ILE A 18 10.71 -8.14 -5.94
C ILE A 18 11.03 -7.28 -4.72
N GLY A 19 10.22 -6.26 -4.50
CA GLY A 19 10.34 -5.41 -3.31
C GLY A 19 9.82 -6.15 -2.07
N THR A 20 10.72 -6.64 -1.22
CA THR A 20 10.37 -7.13 0.12
C THR A 20 10.34 -5.95 1.10
N ILE A 21 9.34 -5.91 1.99
CA ILE A 21 9.29 -4.89 3.05
C ILE A 21 10.36 -5.22 4.08
N HIS A 22 11.45 -4.44 4.10
CA HIS A 22 12.45 -4.50 5.16
C HIS A 22 12.19 -3.43 6.23
N ALA A 23 12.52 -3.72 7.51
CA ALA A 23 12.25 -2.82 8.64
C ALA A 23 12.91 -1.45 8.54
N GLU A 24 14.04 -1.36 7.85
CA GLU A 24 14.79 -0.12 7.66
C GLU A 24 14.03 0.91 6.80
N ASP A 25 13.09 0.44 5.97
CA ASP A 25 12.41 1.29 5.00
C ASP A 25 11.42 2.27 5.62
N LEU A 26 10.85 1.97 6.81
CA LEU A 26 9.84 2.85 7.43
C LEU A 26 10.42 4.12 8.05
N LYS A 27 11.72 4.17 8.35
CA LYS A 27 12.37 5.38 8.87
C LYS A 27 12.30 6.52 7.84
N ASP A 28 12.64 6.22 6.60
CA ASP A 28 12.80 7.21 5.54
C ASP A 28 11.67 7.18 4.51
N GLY A 29 10.85 6.11 4.48
CA GLY A 29 9.80 5.94 3.49
C GLY A 29 9.02 4.65 3.63
N PHE A 30 8.42 4.21 2.52
CA PHE A 30 7.76 2.92 2.39
C PHE A 30 8.17 2.29 1.06
N MET A 31 8.76 1.10 1.11
CA MET A 31 9.19 0.32 -0.06
C MET A 31 9.96 1.16 -1.11
N GLY A 32 11.01 1.83 -0.67
CA GLY A 32 11.86 2.64 -1.53
C GLY A 32 11.30 4.02 -1.90
N THR A 33 10.03 4.29 -1.61
CA THR A 33 9.42 5.61 -1.80
C THR A 33 9.59 6.44 -0.53
N LYS A 34 10.36 7.51 -0.60
CA LYS A 34 10.66 8.37 0.57
C LYS A 34 9.42 9.14 1.03
N TRP A 35 9.23 9.27 2.34
CA TRP A 35 8.21 10.19 2.89
C TRP A 35 8.41 11.60 2.35
N LYS A 36 7.31 12.31 2.13
CA LYS A 36 7.25 13.66 1.55
C LYS A 36 7.58 13.75 0.06
N SER A 37 7.92 12.65 -0.64
CA SER A 37 8.08 12.69 -2.09
C SER A 37 6.79 13.14 -2.77
N ASP A 38 6.92 13.84 -3.88
CA ASP A 38 5.81 14.11 -4.79
C ASP A 38 5.58 12.87 -5.67
N LEU A 39 4.50 12.13 -5.38
CA LEU A 39 4.17 10.91 -6.12
C LEU A 39 3.76 11.20 -7.56
N SER A 40 3.28 12.40 -7.86
CA SER A 40 2.92 12.79 -9.23
C SER A 40 4.12 12.94 -10.16
N ALA A 41 5.30 13.17 -9.59
CA ALA A 41 6.55 13.28 -10.32
C ALA A 41 7.23 11.92 -10.58
N ILE A 42 6.72 10.82 -9.99
CA ILE A 42 7.29 9.48 -10.15
C ILE A 42 6.49 8.72 -11.20
N THR A 43 7.14 8.34 -12.29
CA THR A 43 6.54 7.78 -13.51
C THR A 43 5.61 6.59 -13.30
N ASN A 44 5.88 5.76 -12.29
CA ASN A 44 5.12 4.51 -12.07
C ASN A 44 3.91 4.67 -11.14
N PHE A 45 3.64 5.89 -10.64
CA PHE A 45 2.48 6.15 -9.82
C PHE A 45 1.31 6.68 -10.65
N LEU A 46 0.16 6.02 -10.54
CA LEU A 46 -1.09 6.44 -11.16
C LEU A 46 -2.01 7.06 -10.11
N LYS A 47 -2.45 8.29 -10.36
CA LYS A 47 -3.42 8.97 -9.49
C LYS A 47 -4.80 8.36 -9.69
N LEU A 48 -5.44 7.95 -8.59
CA LEU A 48 -6.76 7.35 -8.56
C LEU A 48 -7.85 8.39 -8.31
N SER A 49 -7.64 9.22 -7.31
CA SER A 49 -8.61 10.24 -6.88
C SER A 49 -7.92 11.34 -6.10
N GLU A 50 -8.65 12.45 -5.92
CA GLU A 50 -8.25 13.54 -5.04
C GLU A 50 -9.46 14.08 -4.31
N LYS A 51 -9.29 14.42 -3.03
CA LYS A 51 -10.29 15.07 -2.23
C LYS A 51 -9.64 15.87 -1.09
N ASP A 52 -10.00 17.15 -0.96
CA ASP A 52 -9.53 18.03 0.12
C ASP A 52 -8.00 18.02 0.31
N ASP A 53 -7.23 18.27 -0.76
CA ASP A 53 -5.77 18.26 -0.82
C ASP A 53 -5.11 16.88 -0.56
N ILE A 54 -5.91 15.81 -0.50
CA ILE A 54 -5.40 14.44 -0.42
C ILE A 54 -5.58 13.77 -1.77
N SER A 55 -4.46 13.37 -2.35
CA SER A 55 -4.42 12.57 -3.57
C SER A 55 -4.07 11.12 -3.23
N TYR A 56 -4.76 10.18 -3.86
CA TYR A 56 -4.51 8.73 -3.73
C TYR A 56 -3.90 8.19 -5.00
N TYR A 57 -2.90 7.32 -4.84
CA TYR A 57 -2.13 6.74 -5.93
C TYR A 57 -2.00 5.23 -5.76
N VAL A 58 -1.74 4.55 -6.88
CA VAL A 58 -1.27 3.17 -6.92
C VAL A 58 0.00 3.08 -7.75
N ASN A 59 0.82 2.07 -7.49
CA ASN A 59 1.92 1.69 -8.36
C ASN A 59 1.66 0.27 -8.89
N PRO A 60 1.15 0.12 -10.12
CA PRO A 60 0.78 -1.18 -10.67
C PRO A 60 1.98 -2.03 -11.09
N THR A 61 3.17 -1.46 -11.13
CA THR A 61 4.39 -2.17 -11.57
C THR A 61 5.08 -2.93 -10.45
N VAL A 62 4.67 -2.70 -9.18
CA VAL A 62 5.28 -3.32 -7.99
C VAL A 62 4.37 -4.39 -7.44
N LYS A 63 4.92 -5.58 -7.20
CA LYS A 63 4.29 -6.62 -6.40
C LYS A 63 4.67 -6.41 -4.94
N TYR A 64 3.68 -6.30 -4.09
CA TYR A 64 3.88 -6.07 -2.67
C TYR A 64 3.80 -7.38 -1.90
N MET A 65 4.75 -7.59 -1.00
CA MET A 65 4.78 -8.75 -0.12
C MET A 65 5.09 -8.30 1.31
N ILE A 66 4.37 -8.87 2.27
CA ILE A 66 4.68 -8.75 3.70
C ILE A 66 5.03 -10.16 4.16
N ASN A 67 6.30 -10.39 4.48
CA ASN A 67 6.83 -11.75 4.62
C ASN A 67 6.53 -12.54 3.32
N ASP A 68 5.89 -13.69 3.38
CA ASP A 68 5.49 -14.51 2.23
C ASP A 68 4.06 -14.22 1.73
N ILE A 69 3.40 -13.20 2.29
CA ILE A 69 2.02 -12.84 1.95
C ILE A 69 2.02 -11.83 0.80
N THR A 70 1.44 -12.21 -0.34
CA THR A 70 1.21 -11.28 -1.45
C THR A 70 0.07 -10.33 -1.11
N ILE A 71 0.34 -9.03 -1.22
CA ILE A 71 -0.65 -7.97 -1.04
C ILE A 71 -1.17 -7.55 -2.40
N PRO A 72 -2.46 -7.75 -2.69
CA PRO A 72 -3.00 -7.51 -4.03
C PRO A 72 -3.00 -6.03 -4.42
N GLN A 73 -3.23 -5.14 -3.46
CA GLN A 73 -3.30 -3.71 -3.72
C GLN A 73 -2.74 -2.88 -2.56
N VAL A 74 -1.95 -1.88 -2.91
CA VAL A 74 -1.42 -0.88 -1.98
C VAL A 74 -1.83 0.51 -2.49
N ILE A 75 -2.53 1.28 -1.64
CA ILE A 75 -2.93 2.64 -1.94
C ILE A 75 -2.00 3.60 -1.19
N TYR A 76 -1.43 4.55 -1.90
CA TYR A 76 -0.56 5.59 -1.38
C TYR A 76 -1.33 6.90 -1.24
N GLY A 77 -1.22 7.55 -0.08
CA GLY A 77 -1.83 8.85 0.19
C GLY A 77 -0.79 9.97 0.16
N ALA A 78 -1.09 11.04 -0.57
CA ALA A 78 -0.31 12.27 -0.57
C ALA A 78 -1.18 13.45 -0.12
N TYR A 79 -0.68 14.28 0.79
CA TYR A 79 -1.30 15.52 1.24
C TYR A 79 -0.48 16.72 0.76
N SER A 80 -1.12 17.65 0.06
CA SER A 80 -0.41 18.77 -0.59
C SER A 80 0.81 18.27 -1.39
N ASN A 81 0.59 17.25 -2.23
CA ASN A 81 1.58 16.56 -3.06
C ASN A 81 2.72 15.85 -2.28
N LYS A 82 2.63 15.72 -0.95
CA LYS A 82 3.65 15.05 -0.13
C LYS A 82 3.18 13.69 0.34
N PHE A 83 3.84 12.64 -0.08
CA PHE A 83 3.58 11.27 0.35
C PHE A 83 3.66 11.13 1.89
N PHE A 84 2.60 10.60 2.51
CA PHE A 84 2.53 10.50 3.97
C PHE A 84 1.80 9.27 4.51
N ALA A 85 1.07 8.54 3.67
CA ALA A 85 0.30 7.39 4.12
C ALA A 85 0.28 6.24 3.11
N VAL A 86 0.13 5.03 3.62
CA VAL A 86 -0.10 3.81 2.85
C VAL A 86 -1.27 3.07 3.46
N PHE A 87 -2.16 2.54 2.63
CA PHE A 87 -3.33 1.77 3.03
C PHE A 87 -3.36 0.43 2.33
N ILE A 88 -3.63 -0.63 3.08
CA ILE A 88 -3.71 -2.02 2.62
C ILE A 88 -4.96 -2.62 3.23
N ASP A 89 -5.88 -3.12 2.40
CA ASP A 89 -7.00 -3.92 2.85
C ASP A 89 -6.58 -5.38 2.99
N ILE A 90 -7.12 -6.06 3.98
CA ILE A 90 -6.83 -7.45 4.32
C ILE A 90 -8.14 -8.22 4.24
N ASP A 91 -8.14 -9.29 3.44
CA ASP A 91 -9.38 -10.02 3.11
C ASP A 91 -9.60 -11.28 3.96
N ALA A 92 -8.56 -11.75 4.71
CA ALA A 92 -8.64 -12.95 5.51
C ALA A 92 -8.06 -12.75 6.92
N TYR A 93 -8.71 -13.34 7.93
CA TYR A 93 -8.28 -13.23 9.34
C TYR A 93 -6.91 -13.89 9.59
N GLU A 94 -6.61 -14.95 8.89
CA GLU A 94 -5.32 -15.63 8.96
C GLU A 94 -4.20 -14.69 8.52
N ILE A 95 -4.42 -13.94 7.44
CA ILE A 95 -3.48 -12.91 6.93
C ILE A 95 -3.34 -11.79 7.96
N TYR A 96 -4.43 -11.34 8.55
CA TYR A 96 -4.41 -10.32 9.61
C TYR A 96 -3.56 -10.77 10.80
N SER A 97 -3.73 -12.02 11.28
CA SER A 97 -2.95 -12.56 12.38
C SER A 97 -1.46 -12.65 12.05
N GLN A 98 -1.12 -13.19 10.88
CA GLN A 98 0.27 -13.30 10.42
C GLN A 98 0.94 -11.92 10.30
N ILE A 99 0.24 -10.93 9.75
CA ILE A 99 0.73 -9.55 9.66
C ILE A 99 0.95 -8.96 11.06
N LYS A 100 0.02 -9.18 12.00
CA LYS A 100 0.15 -8.71 13.39
C LYS A 100 1.41 -9.29 14.04
N ASP A 101 1.62 -10.59 13.90
CA ASP A 101 2.75 -11.29 14.50
C ASP A 101 4.07 -10.83 13.88
N TYR A 102 4.15 -10.74 12.54
CA TYR A 102 5.30 -10.21 11.81
C TYR A 102 5.67 -8.78 12.24
N ILE A 103 4.67 -7.89 12.33
CA ILE A 103 4.90 -6.50 12.74
C ILE A 103 5.34 -6.45 14.22
N SER A 104 4.76 -7.31 15.07
CA SER A 104 5.11 -7.37 16.50
C SER A 104 6.52 -7.91 16.72
N GLU A 105 6.95 -8.91 15.96
CA GLU A 105 8.32 -9.41 15.99
C GLU A 105 9.33 -8.30 15.61
N LYS A 106 8.99 -7.52 14.62
CA LYS A 106 9.87 -6.51 14.04
C LYS A 106 9.93 -5.18 14.81
N TYR A 107 8.81 -4.74 15.36
CA TYR A 107 8.65 -3.42 16.02
C TYR A 107 8.25 -3.51 17.49
N GLY A 108 8.19 -4.72 18.05
CA GLY A 108 7.79 -4.95 19.42
C GLY A 108 6.27 -5.02 19.62
N SER A 109 5.83 -5.15 20.87
CA SER A 109 4.41 -5.27 21.20
C SER A 109 3.62 -4.01 20.86
N PRO A 110 2.44 -4.13 20.25
CA PRO A 110 1.60 -2.99 19.92
C PRO A 110 0.90 -2.40 21.15
N LYS A 111 0.57 -1.11 21.08
CA LYS A 111 -0.49 -0.57 21.91
C LYS A 111 -1.83 -0.99 21.30
N THR A 112 -2.58 -1.84 22.01
CA THR A 112 -3.92 -2.27 21.60
C THR A 112 -4.99 -1.37 22.22
N THR A 113 -5.95 -0.94 21.39
CA THR A 113 -7.12 -0.17 21.81
C THR A 113 -8.37 -0.86 21.28
N ILE A 114 -9.34 -1.11 22.15
CA ILE A 114 -10.64 -1.66 21.78
C ILE A 114 -11.64 -0.51 21.90
N LYS A 115 -12.41 -0.26 20.83
CA LYS A 115 -13.51 0.69 20.80
C LYS A 115 -14.83 -0.11 20.73
N ILE A 116 -15.80 0.22 21.58
CA ILE A 116 -17.08 -0.51 21.67
C ILE A 116 -18.09 0.02 20.63
N ASN A 117 -17.96 1.26 20.20
CA ASN A 117 -18.88 1.85 19.23
C ASN A 117 -18.10 2.73 18.22
N PRO A 118 -17.98 2.31 16.95
CA PRO A 118 -18.21 0.95 16.44
C PRO A 118 -17.20 -0.04 17.01
N ASP A 119 -17.58 -1.32 17.10
CA ASP A 119 -16.71 -2.37 17.66
C ASP A 119 -15.46 -2.57 16.80
N ARG A 120 -14.33 -2.15 17.32
CA ARG A 120 -13.05 -2.13 16.60
C ARG A 120 -11.89 -2.45 17.51
N THR A 121 -11.05 -3.38 17.05
CA THR A 121 -9.73 -3.63 17.62
C THR A 121 -8.66 -2.92 16.79
N ILE A 122 -7.81 -2.12 17.45
CA ILE A 122 -6.75 -1.35 16.80
C ILE A 122 -5.42 -1.64 17.48
N HIS A 123 -4.50 -2.25 16.74
CA HIS A 123 -3.11 -2.41 17.16
C HIS A 123 -2.27 -1.27 16.57
N THR A 124 -1.48 -0.61 17.41
CA THR A 124 -0.68 0.54 17.00
C THR A 124 0.77 0.35 17.39
N TRP A 125 1.67 0.47 16.43
CA TRP A 125 3.11 0.53 16.62
C TRP A 125 3.63 1.90 16.22
N LYS A 126 4.71 2.33 16.87
CA LYS A 126 5.44 3.54 16.51
C LYS A 126 6.88 3.17 16.22
N HIS A 127 7.39 3.61 15.08
CA HIS A 127 8.77 3.40 14.69
C HIS A 127 9.32 4.69 14.07
N HIS A 128 10.22 5.37 14.78
CA HIS A 128 10.70 6.70 14.42
C HIS A 128 9.54 7.69 14.15
N ALA A 129 9.53 8.27 12.95
CA ALA A 129 8.47 9.19 12.51
C ALA A 129 7.28 8.45 11.87
N ALA A 130 7.30 7.13 11.81
CA ALA A 130 6.20 6.34 11.25
C ALA A 130 5.30 5.78 12.36
N LYS A 131 4.01 5.65 12.05
CA LYS A 131 2.99 4.98 12.85
C LYS A 131 2.34 3.90 12.01
N ILE A 132 2.27 2.69 12.53
CA ILE A 132 1.60 1.55 11.91
C ILE A 132 0.31 1.31 12.67
N LYS A 133 -0.81 1.12 11.96
CA LYS A 133 -2.09 0.72 12.53
C LYS A 133 -2.63 -0.50 11.81
N LEU A 134 -2.93 -1.54 12.57
CA LEU A 134 -3.64 -2.72 12.10
C LEU A 134 -5.01 -2.73 12.79
N LYS A 135 -6.07 -2.74 12.00
CA LYS A 135 -7.44 -2.58 12.48
C LYS A 135 -8.31 -3.76 12.06
N LEU A 136 -9.16 -4.17 12.97
CA LEU A 136 -10.25 -5.09 12.73
C LEU A 136 -11.54 -4.40 13.15
N ASN A 137 -12.53 -4.35 12.27
CA ASN A 137 -13.89 -4.01 12.60
C ASN A 137 -14.63 -5.32 12.85
N GLU A 138 -14.96 -5.62 14.10
CA GLU A 138 -15.56 -6.89 14.52
C GLU A 138 -16.98 -7.08 13.94
N GLU A 139 -17.73 -5.97 13.78
CA GLU A 139 -19.08 -5.99 13.25
C GLU A 139 -19.12 -6.33 11.75
N THR A 140 -18.19 -5.79 10.97
CA THR A 140 -18.19 -5.95 9.51
C THR A 140 -17.13 -6.92 8.99
N GLY A 141 -16.25 -7.43 9.86
CA GLY A 141 -15.10 -8.25 9.48
C GLY A 141 -14.05 -7.51 8.64
N LYS A 142 -14.17 -6.20 8.44
CA LYS A 142 -13.21 -5.44 7.65
C LYS A 142 -11.90 -5.28 8.39
N MET A 143 -10.80 -5.61 7.72
CA MET A 143 -9.45 -5.51 8.25
C MET A 143 -8.60 -4.60 7.40
N LYS A 144 -7.80 -3.75 8.06
CA LYS A 144 -6.95 -2.76 7.37
C LYS A 144 -5.60 -2.62 8.05
N LEU A 145 -4.54 -2.56 7.24
CA LEU A 145 -3.22 -2.12 7.66
C LEU A 145 -2.93 -0.74 7.07
N ALA A 146 -2.45 0.18 7.89
CA ALA A 146 -2.08 1.51 7.44
C ALA A 146 -0.74 1.95 8.05
N PHE A 147 0.05 2.63 7.23
CA PHE A 147 1.31 3.26 7.64
C PHE A 147 1.16 4.77 7.47
N TYR A 148 1.59 5.53 8.46
CA TYR A 148 1.49 6.99 8.45
C TYR A 148 2.83 7.63 8.78
N TYR A 149 3.22 8.62 8.01
CA TYR A 149 4.28 9.55 8.39
C TYR A 149 3.71 10.57 9.38
N THR A 150 4.02 10.40 10.65
CA THR A 150 3.41 11.13 11.77
C THR A 150 3.44 12.67 11.63
N PRO A 151 4.55 13.31 11.17
CA PRO A 151 4.58 14.76 11.07
C PRO A 151 3.55 15.37 10.10
N LEU A 152 3.11 14.62 9.09
CA LEU A 152 2.05 15.07 8.17
C LEU A 152 0.66 14.56 8.60
N SER A 153 0.57 13.32 9.12
CA SER A 153 -0.71 12.74 9.54
C SER A 153 -1.32 13.38 10.79
N THR A 154 -0.51 14.04 11.65
CA THR A 154 -1.04 14.80 12.78
C THR A 154 -1.86 16.01 12.38
N LYS A 155 -1.66 16.53 11.17
CA LYS A 155 -2.47 17.64 10.61
C LYS A 155 -3.83 17.19 10.10
N LEU A 156 -3.97 15.89 9.90
CA LEU A 156 -5.17 15.27 9.33
C LEU A 156 -5.73 14.27 10.35
N ASN A 157 -7.05 14.31 10.55
CA ASN A 157 -7.72 13.29 11.33
C ASN A 157 -7.61 11.95 10.59
N GLU A 158 -7.01 10.94 11.23
CA GLU A 158 -6.81 9.61 10.62
C GLU A 158 -8.16 8.95 10.23
N GLU A 159 -9.24 9.18 10.97
CA GLU A 159 -10.59 8.68 10.63
C GLU A 159 -11.10 9.31 9.32
N ARG A 160 -10.79 10.60 9.10
CA ARG A 160 -11.10 11.29 7.85
C ARG A 160 -10.32 10.69 6.68
N LEU A 161 -9.03 10.40 6.87
CA LEU A 161 -8.19 9.77 5.85
C LEU A 161 -8.71 8.40 5.42
N GLU A 162 -9.20 7.60 6.36
CA GLU A 162 -9.78 6.30 6.05
C GLU A 162 -11.08 6.40 5.24
N ALA A 163 -11.94 7.37 5.58
CA ALA A 163 -13.15 7.61 4.80
C ALA A 163 -12.82 7.96 3.34
N TYR A 164 -11.75 8.72 3.10
CA TYR A 164 -11.29 9.05 1.75
C TYR A 164 -10.70 7.85 1.02
N GLN A 165 -9.93 7.02 1.73
CA GLN A 165 -9.39 5.80 1.17
C GLN A 165 -10.50 4.83 0.72
N GLU A 166 -11.59 4.71 1.49
CA GLU A 166 -12.76 3.91 1.08
C GLU A 166 -13.45 4.47 -0.17
N GLY A 167 -13.54 5.81 -0.29
CA GLY A 167 -14.03 6.45 -1.49
C GLY A 167 -13.18 6.15 -2.72
N SER A 168 -11.84 6.16 -2.56
CA SER A 168 -10.89 5.82 -3.62
C SER A 168 -10.99 4.36 -4.06
N LYS A 169 -11.19 3.44 -3.10
CA LYS A 169 -11.40 2.02 -3.40
C LYS A 169 -12.67 1.78 -4.20
N ARG A 170 -13.79 2.43 -3.82
CA ARG A 170 -15.05 2.34 -4.58
C ARG A 170 -14.90 2.85 -6.02
N PHE A 171 -14.07 3.87 -6.22
CA PHE A 171 -13.76 4.38 -7.55
C PHE A 171 -13.00 3.34 -8.38
N LEU A 172 -11.98 2.69 -7.81
CA LEU A 172 -11.25 1.60 -8.46
C LEU A 172 -12.16 0.44 -8.84
N ASP A 173 -12.97 -0.04 -7.90
CA ASP A 173 -13.92 -1.14 -8.14
C ASP A 173 -14.89 -0.80 -9.28
N LYS A 174 -15.27 0.47 -9.41
CA LYS A 174 -16.10 0.94 -10.51
C LYS A 174 -15.35 0.92 -11.84
N VAL A 175 -14.13 1.46 -11.88
CA VAL A 175 -13.29 1.49 -13.09
C VAL A 175 -12.94 0.09 -13.57
N ASP A 176 -12.62 -0.83 -12.66
CA ASP A 176 -12.32 -2.21 -12.99
C ASP A 176 -13.55 -2.93 -13.56
N LYS A 177 -14.75 -2.67 -13.02
CA LYS A 177 -16.00 -3.19 -13.57
C LYS A 177 -16.30 -2.62 -14.95
N GLU A 178 -16.13 -1.32 -15.16
CA GLU A 178 -16.34 -0.67 -16.47
C GLU A 178 -15.38 -1.26 -17.52
N ARG A 179 -14.09 -1.42 -17.18
CA ARG A 179 -13.11 -2.07 -18.08
C ARG A 179 -13.43 -3.53 -18.37
N ALA A 180 -13.91 -4.27 -17.38
CA ALA A 180 -14.34 -5.67 -17.58
C ALA A 180 -15.53 -5.74 -18.53
N VAL A 181 -16.50 -4.84 -18.43
CA VAL A 181 -17.66 -4.75 -19.34
C VAL A 181 -17.22 -4.41 -20.76
N GLU A 182 -16.35 -3.39 -20.94
CA GLU A 182 -15.80 -3.04 -22.25
C GLU A 182 -15.06 -4.23 -22.89
N THR A 183 -14.25 -4.94 -22.10
CA THR A 183 -13.52 -6.13 -22.60
C THR A 183 -14.48 -7.23 -23.06
N LEU A 184 -15.55 -7.47 -22.29
CA LEU A 184 -16.58 -8.46 -22.66
C LEU A 184 -17.38 -8.04 -23.90
N GLU A 185 -17.64 -6.75 -24.10
CA GLU A 185 -18.31 -6.25 -25.31
C GLU A 185 -17.42 -6.40 -26.56
N LEU A 186 -16.10 -6.15 -26.42
CA LEU A 186 -15.15 -6.35 -27.51
C LEU A 186 -14.95 -7.83 -27.89
N MET A 187 -15.30 -8.77 -27.01
CA MET A 187 -15.21 -10.21 -27.25
C MET A 187 -16.51 -10.82 -27.82
N LYS A 188 -17.56 -10.03 -27.96
CA LYS A 188 -18.80 -10.45 -28.64
C LYS A 188 -18.65 -10.28 -30.16
N PHE A 189 -18.07 -11.30 -30.80
CA PHE A 189 -18.07 -11.48 -32.25
C PHE A 189 -19.18 -12.48 -32.64
#